data_8dd6176d8d0f377a2af4401e7d016e71
#
_entry.id   8dd6176d8d0f377a2af4401e7d016e71
#
_cell.length_a   1.000
_cell.length_b   1.000
_cell.length_c   1.000
_cell.angle_alpha   90.00
_cell.angle_beta   90.00
_cell.angle_gamma   90.00
#
_symmetry.space_group_name_H-M   'P 1'
#
loop_
_entity.id
_entity.type
_entity.pdbx_description
1 polymer ?
#
loop_
_entity_poly.entity_id
_entity_poly.type
_entity_poly.pdbx_seq_one_letter_code
_entity_poly.pdbx_strand_id
1 'polypeptide(L)'
;MAMGRESDRQGDLMVSWAEMPRSPGHVFYDRLQEVLIAGGFDLFVETACQPYYAPKMGAPSVPPGRYFRMHMVGYFEGIASERGIAWRCADSHSLRDFLRLENREEVPDHSWLSKTRRRLPHEVHESVFGWVLQLVAEQGLVKGKRIGVDASTMEANAALRTIVRRDDGRTYREMLTQMAKESGIETPTADDLVRIDRARKSKKLSNEDWISKTDPQAKIAKLKDGRTHLAYKPEHAVDLDTGIIVAAALHPADNGDTTTIAGTLSAAEKNLAQIDAAPTKDKPSELVADKGYHSRAVLKDLNGGVWKTRIAEPKHPGFSRWHGDDKARAAVYANRTRLGSGVGKEAMRRRAEIVERSFAHNLDRGGMRRTWLRGRENVHKRYLVHVAGHNLGILMRLLIGAGTPREAAAPALTYLLFIYTEQTVALILVVASDDGFAILVMSLMIQPDQTGTSATGCYPNAGLDPMPASEIPKAAHAVECFG
;
A
#
# COMPACT_ATOMS: atom_id res chain seq x y z
N MET A 1 -42.06 3.65 -16.83
CA MET A 1 -41.13 4.67 -17.38
C MET A 1 -41.12 4.55 -18.90
N ALA A 2 -41.14 5.65 -19.63
CA ALA A 2 -40.99 5.60 -21.09
C ALA A 2 -39.51 5.39 -21.44
N MET A 3 -39.25 4.65 -22.53
CA MET A 3 -37.88 4.41 -23.03
C MET A 3 -37.29 5.72 -23.58
N GLY A 4 -36.10 6.09 -23.08
CA GLY A 4 -35.33 7.20 -23.67
C GLY A 4 -34.89 6.87 -25.09
N ARG A 5 -34.80 7.86 -25.96
CA ARG A 5 -34.30 7.73 -27.33
C ARG A 5 -33.12 8.66 -27.51
N GLU A 6 -32.08 8.19 -28.19
CA GLU A 6 -30.98 9.03 -28.60
C GLU A 6 -31.46 10.05 -29.67
N SER A 7 -30.99 11.27 -29.56
CA SER A 7 -31.17 12.34 -30.54
C SER A 7 -29.83 12.95 -30.88
N ASP A 8 -29.71 13.53 -32.06
CA ASP A 8 -28.52 14.32 -32.40
C ASP A 8 -28.39 15.47 -31.42
N ARG A 9 -27.26 15.51 -30.75
CA ARG A 9 -26.96 16.54 -29.73
C ARG A 9 -26.25 17.70 -30.41
N GLN A 10 -26.84 18.87 -30.36
CA GLN A 10 -26.11 20.10 -30.59
C GLN A 10 -25.30 20.38 -29.32
N GLY A 11 -23.97 20.44 -29.45
CA GLY A 11 -23.10 20.76 -28.32
C GLY A 11 -23.34 22.18 -27.85
N ASP A 12 -23.36 22.39 -26.54
CA ASP A 12 -23.41 23.71 -25.95
C ASP A 12 -22.19 24.53 -26.35
N LEU A 13 -22.39 25.78 -26.71
CA LEU A 13 -21.32 26.67 -27.14
C LEU A 13 -20.39 27.04 -25.96
N MET A 14 -20.93 27.11 -24.76
CA MET A 14 -20.21 27.32 -23.51
C MET A 14 -20.89 26.53 -22.38
N VAL A 15 -20.09 25.77 -21.62
CA VAL A 15 -20.51 25.14 -20.36
C VAL A 15 -19.54 25.61 -19.30
N SER A 16 -20.05 26.15 -18.19
CA SER A 16 -19.19 26.55 -17.08
C SER A 16 -18.69 25.29 -16.34
N TRP A 17 -17.50 25.36 -15.75
CA TRP A 17 -16.94 24.24 -14.97
C TRP A 17 -17.85 23.81 -13.81
N ALA A 18 -18.57 24.76 -13.22
CA ALA A 18 -19.51 24.50 -12.13
C ALA A 18 -20.76 23.71 -12.54
N GLU A 19 -21.13 23.75 -13.83
CA GLU A 19 -22.30 23.05 -14.39
C GLU A 19 -21.99 21.63 -14.83
N MET A 20 -20.70 21.25 -14.86
CA MET A 20 -20.31 19.89 -15.25
C MET A 20 -20.70 18.87 -14.16
N PRO A 21 -21.37 17.76 -14.55
CA PRO A 21 -21.76 16.74 -13.58
C PRO A 21 -20.53 16.12 -12.91
N ARG A 22 -20.58 15.99 -11.58
CA ARG A 22 -19.50 15.46 -10.76
C ARG A 22 -19.84 14.07 -10.23
N SER A 23 -18.84 13.18 -10.17
CA SER A 23 -19.03 11.83 -9.63
C SER A 23 -18.96 11.84 -8.09
N PRO A 24 -19.58 10.84 -7.40
CA PRO A 24 -19.45 10.69 -5.94
C PRO A 24 -17.99 10.53 -5.45
N GLY A 25 -17.08 10.00 -6.27
CA GLY A 25 -15.64 9.91 -5.94
C GLY A 25 -14.93 11.26 -5.83
N HIS A 26 -15.56 12.32 -6.29
CA HIS A 26 -15.11 13.70 -6.17
C HIS A 26 -14.90 14.12 -4.69
N VAL A 27 -15.81 13.74 -3.80
CA VAL A 27 -15.73 14.09 -2.36
C VAL A 27 -14.40 13.68 -1.72
N PHE A 28 -13.85 12.53 -2.08
CA PHE A 28 -12.55 12.07 -1.58
C PHE A 28 -11.41 12.99 -2.03
N TYR A 29 -11.35 13.30 -3.32
CA TYR A 29 -10.26 14.13 -3.87
C TYR A 29 -10.36 15.58 -3.43
N ASP A 30 -11.56 16.12 -3.26
CA ASP A 30 -11.77 17.46 -2.71
C ASP A 30 -11.22 17.55 -1.29
N ARG A 31 -11.58 16.60 -0.44
CA ARG A 31 -11.09 16.58 0.93
C ARG A 31 -9.59 16.34 1.02
N LEU A 32 -9.05 15.46 0.17
CA LEU A 32 -7.60 15.25 0.09
C LEU A 32 -6.89 16.54 -0.36
N GLN A 33 -7.47 17.27 -1.33
CA GLN A 33 -6.92 18.54 -1.80
C GLN A 33 -6.92 19.60 -0.69
N GLU A 34 -7.98 19.70 0.11
CA GLU A 34 -8.04 20.59 1.27
C GLU A 34 -6.93 20.27 2.28
N VAL A 35 -6.72 18.99 2.59
CA VAL A 35 -5.63 18.52 3.48
C VAL A 35 -4.26 18.92 2.95
N LEU A 36 -4.01 18.71 1.64
CA LEU A 36 -2.74 19.06 1.01
C LEU A 36 -2.51 20.59 0.99
N ILE A 37 -3.57 21.38 0.74
CA ILE A 37 -3.49 22.85 0.75
C ILE A 37 -3.24 23.37 2.16
N ALA A 38 -4.00 22.89 3.15
CA ALA A 38 -3.85 23.28 4.55
C ALA A 38 -2.44 22.98 5.10
N GLY A 39 -1.85 21.85 4.69
CA GLY A 39 -0.46 21.48 5.04
C GLY A 39 0.60 22.23 4.22
N GLY A 40 0.24 23.07 3.23
CA GLY A 40 1.22 23.80 2.41
C GLY A 40 2.02 22.93 1.44
N PHE A 41 1.43 21.83 0.95
CA PHE A 41 2.11 20.82 0.13
C PHE A 41 2.80 21.40 -1.11
N ASP A 42 2.15 22.28 -1.86
CA ASP A 42 2.72 22.81 -3.10
C ASP A 42 3.97 23.63 -2.84
N LEU A 43 3.93 24.54 -1.85
CA LEU A 43 5.09 25.35 -1.46
C LEU A 43 6.26 24.46 -0.98
N PHE A 44 5.95 23.45 -0.18
CA PHE A 44 6.96 22.50 0.29
C PHE A 44 7.63 21.76 -0.89
N VAL A 45 6.83 21.20 -1.81
CA VAL A 45 7.35 20.46 -2.96
C VAL A 45 8.13 21.36 -3.92
N GLU A 46 7.64 22.56 -4.20
CA GLU A 46 8.32 23.55 -5.04
C GLU A 46 9.68 23.92 -4.44
N THR A 47 9.74 24.19 -3.14
CA THR A 47 10.99 24.49 -2.43
C THR A 47 11.97 23.32 -2.51
N ALA A 48 11.50 22.10 -2.24
CA ALA A 48 12.34 20.89 -2.30
C ALA A 48 12.84 20.58 -3.73
N CYS A 49 12.08 20.94 -4.75
CA CYS A 49 12.41 20.69 -6.15
C CYS A 49 13.23 21.82 -6.78
N GLN A 50 13.22 23.04 -6.24
CA GLN A 50 13.87 24.22 -6.81
C GLN A 50 15.32 23.99 -7.27
N PRO A 51 16.21 23.30 -6.54
CA PRO A 51 17.59 23.09 -6.94
C PRO A 51 17.76 22.29 -8.24
N TYR A 52 16.73 21.57 -8.66
CA TYR A 52 16.73 20.67 -9.83
C TYR A 52 16.09 21.29 -11.08
N TYR A 53 15.74 22.57 -11.00
CA TYR A 53 15.17 23.34 -12.09
C TYR A 53 16.05 24.57 -12.40
N ALA A 54 16.04 25.01 -13.66
CA ALA A 54 16.79 26.19 -14.03
C ALA A 54 16.19 27.45 -13.38
N PRO A 55 17.00 28.33 -12.78
CA PRO A 55 16.47 29.48 -12.02
C PRO A 55 15.80 30.57 -12.87
N LYS A 56 16.19 30.75 -14.13
CA LYS A 56 15.72 31.89 -14.96
C LYS A 56 15.55 31.60 -16.46
N MET A 57 16.02 30.48 -16.98
CA MET A 57 16.05 30.21 -18.41
C MET A 57 15.09 29.08 -18.81
N GLY A 58 14.36 29.29 -19.90
CA GLY A 58 13.46 28.31 -20.51
C GLY A 58 11.96 28.59 -20.24
N ALA A 59 11.10 27.84 -20.93
CA ALA A 59 9.66 27.88 -20.68
C ALA A 59 9.34 27.36 -19.26
N PRO A 60 8.32 27.91 -18.57
CA PRO A 60 7.86 27.40 -17.29
C PRO A 60 7.53 25.90 -17.39
N SER A 61 8.06 25.13 -16.46
CA SER A 61 7.70 23.70 -16.38
C SER A 61 6.36 23.52 -15.68
N VAL A 62 5.72 22.37 -15.92
CA VAL A 62 4.56 21.96 -15.12
C VAL A 62 4.96 21.91 -13.64
N PRO A 63 4.16 22.47 -12.71
CA PRO A 63 4.46 22.46 -11.27
C PRO A 63 4.75 21.07 -10.72
N PRO A 64 5.81 20.87 -9.92
CA PRO A 64 6.22 19.54 -9.45
C PRO A 64 5.19 18.90 -8.51
N GLY A 65 4.34 19.66 -7.83
CA GLY A 65 3.22 19.15 -7.03
C GLY A 65 2.25 18.28 -7.82
N ARG A 66 2.09 18.56 -9.12
CA ARG A 66 1.26 17.71 -10.01
C ARG A 66 1.85 16.31 -10.24
N TYR A 67 3.17 16.19 -10.30
CA TYR A 67 3.84 14.90 -10.41
C TYR A 67 3.47 13.98 -9.23
N PHE A 68 3.56 14.48 -8.02
CA PHE A 68 3.23 13.70 -6.83
C PHE A 68 1.73 13.39 -6.75
N ARG A 69 0.85 14.36 -7.06
CA ARG A 69 -0.59 14.12 -7.12
C ARG A 69 -0.98 13.04 -8.13
N MET A 70 -0.40 13.06 -9.31
CA MET A 70 -0.64 12.01 -10.32
C MET A 70 -0.22 10.63 -9.81
N HIS A 71 0.90 10.52 -9.10
CA HIS A 71 1.30 9.25 -8.48
C HIS A 71 0.43 8.84 -7.29
N MET A 72 -0.11 9.81 -6.51
CA MET A 72 -1.14 9.54 -5.49
C MET A 72 -2.42 8.99 -6.12
N VAL A 73 -2.87 9.57 -7.24
CA VAL A 73 -3.99 8.99 -8.03
C VAL A 73 -3.67 7.57 -8.45
N GLY A 74 -2.44 7.30 -8.92
CA GLY A 74 -1.99 5.96 -9.26
C GLY A 74 -2.16 4.96 -8.10
N TYR A 75 -1.85 5.37 -6.87
CA TYR A 75 -2.06 4.56 -5.68
C TYR A 75 -3.56 4.36 -5.37
N PHE A 76 -4.32 5.44 -5.26
CA PHE A 76 -5.73 5.40 -4.85
C PHE A 76 -6.64 4.67 -5.85
N GLU A 77 -6.31 4.75 -7.13
CA GLU A 77 -7.07 4.10 -8.21
C GLU A 77 -6.48 2.72 -8.61
N GLY A 78 -5.37 2.31 -8.00
CA GLY A 78 -4.70 1.03 -8.29
C GLY A 78 -4.08 0.95 -9.69
N ILE A 79 -3.60 2.07 -10.24
CA ILE A 79 -3.10 2.16 -11.61
C ILE A 79 -1.58 1.89 -11.63
N ALA A 80 -1.20 0.77 -12.23
CA ALA A 80 0.19 0.32 -12.25
C ALA A 80 1.10 1.13 -13.19
N SER A 81 0.62 1.65 -14.33
CA SER A 81 1.44 2.31 -15.34
C SER A 81 1.30 3.83 -15.36
N GLU A 82 2.38 4.56 -15.63
CA GLU A 82 2.34 6.04 -15.77
C GLU A 82 1.44 6.48 -16.94
N ARG A 83 1.35 5.67 -18.01
CA ARG A 83 0.44 5.95 -19.13
C ARG A 83 -1.02 5.84 -18.67
N GLY A 84 -1.34 4.81 -17.88
CA GLY A 84 -2.68 4.67 -17.30
C GLY A 84 -3.04 5.79 -16.34
N ILE A 85 -2.08 6.27 -15.53
CA ILE A 85 -2.27 7.42 -14.65
C ILE A 85 -2.59 8.69 -15.46
N ALA A 86 -1.78 9.00 -16.47
CA ALA A 86 -2.00 10.17 -17.32
C ALA A 86 -3.36 10.12 -18.03
N TRP A 87 -3.71 8.96 -18.59
CA TRP A 87 -5.01 8.75 -19.22
C TRP A 87 -6.18 8.92 -18.24
N ARG A 88 -6.11 8.26 -17.07
CA ARG A 88 -7.16 8.37 -16.06
C ARG A 88 -7.37 9.81 -15.58
N CYS A 89 -6.29 10.56 -15.40
CA CYS A 89 -6.36 11.97 -15.04
C CYS A 89 -6.99 12.84 -16.14
N ALA A 90 -6.76 12.51 -17.41
CA ALA A 90 -7.34 13.22 -18.53
C ALA A 90 -8.85 12.99 -18.68
N ASP A 91 -9.31 11.78 -18.33
CA ASP A 91 -10.69 11.32 -18.49
C ASP A 91 -11.61 11.70 -17.31
N SER A 92 -11.13 12.48 -16.35
CA SER A 92 -11.89 12.80 -15.13
C SER A 92 -11.77 14.27 -14.74
N HIS A 93 -12.91 14.96 -14.72
CA HIS A 93 -12.98 16.35 -14.26
C HIS A 93 -12.52 16.50 -12.80
N SER A 94 -12.95 15.60 -11.91
CA SER A 94 -12.55 15.66 -10.50
C SER A 94 -11.05 15.45 -10.30
N LEU A 95 -10.39 14.66 -11.14
CA LEU A 95 -8.94 14.49 -11.10
C LEU A 95 -8.20 15.70 -11.71
N ARG A 96 -8.77 16.34 -12.72
CA ARG A 96 -8.24 17.61 -13.24
C ARG A 96 -8.27 18.71 -12.17
N ASP A 97 -9.36 18.81 -11.40
CA ASP A 97 -9.47 19.70 -10.24
C ASP A 97 -8.42 19.37 -9.17
N PHE A 98 -8.27 18.09 -8.82
CA PHE A 98 -7.26 17.64 -7.88
C PHE A 98 -5.83 17.96 -8.32
N LEU A 99 -5.54 17.93 -9.64
CA LEU A 99 -4.28 18.35 -10.22
C LEU A 99 -4.12 19.89 -10.30
N ARG A 100 -5.15 20.66 -9.97
CA ARG A 100 -5.18 22.11 -10.09
C ARG A 100 -4.90 22.58 -11.52
N LEU A 101 -5.54 21.92 -12.49
CA LEU A 101 -5.46 22.28 -13.89
C LEU A 101 -6.54 23.30 -14.24
N GLU A 102 -6.18 24.30 -15.04
CA GLU A 102 -7.15 25.19 -15.66
C GLU A 102 -8.01 24.44 -16.70
N ASN A 103 -9.18 24.99 -17.02
CA ASN A 103 -10.16 24.32 -17.91
C ASN A 103 -9.58 23.91 -19.26
N ARG A 104 -8.70 24.76 -19.84
CA ARG A 104 -8.05 24.51 -21.14
C ARG A 104 -6.66 23.89 -21.03
N GLU A 105 -6.15 23.70 -19.84
CA GLU A 105 -4.80 23.16 -19.62
C GLU A 105 -4.82 21.65 -19.86
N GLU A 106 -3.84 21.15 -20.63
CA GLU A 106 -3.69 19.73 -20.88
C GLU A 106 -3.13 19.00 -19.66
N VAL A 107 -3.60 17.78 -19.44
CA VAL A 107 -3.03 16.89 -18.40
C VAL A 107 -1.63 16.47 -18.83
N PRO A 108 -0.62 16.56 -17.93
CA PRO A 108 0.72 16.10 -18.23
C PRO A 108 0.74 14.62 -18.64
N ASP A 109 1.45 14.31 -19.70
CA ASP A 109 1.54 12.96 -20.23
C ASP A 109 2.51 12.05 -19.45
N HIS A 110 2.53 10.77 -19.79
CA HIS A 110 3.43 9.79 -19.17
C HIS A 110 4.92 10.07 -19.44
N SER A 111 5.26 10.73 -20.54
CA SER A 111 6.66 11.08 -20.85
C SER A 111 7.16 12.18 -19.94
N TRP A 112 6.29 13.13 -19.59
CA TRP A 112 6.59 14.15 -18.61
C TRP A 112 6.79 13.53 -17.21
N LEU A 113 5.93 12.60 -16.78
CA LEU A 113 6.10 11.86 -15.51
C LEU A 113 7.48 11.17 -15.47
N SER A 114 7.85 10.49 -16.56
CA SER A 114 9.14 9.81 -16.67
C SER A 114 10.34 10.78 -16.66
N LYS A 115 10.23 11.93 -17.32
CA LYS A 115 11.27 12.98 -17.33
C LYS A 115 11.42 13.60 -15.94
N THR A 116 10.32 13.90 -15.27
CA THR A 116 10.29 14.47 -13.90
C THR A 116 10.90 13.51 -12.90
N ARG A 117 10.55 12.22 -12.93
CA ARG A 117 11.15 11.20 -12.06
C ARG A 117 12.68 11.11 -12.23
N ARG A 118 13.19 11.23 -13.47
CA ARG A 118 14.64 11.21 -13.72
C ARG A 118 15.34 12.50 -13.27
N ARG A 119 14.65 13.63 -13.30
CA ARG A 119 15.17 14.92 -12.85
C ARG A 119 15.26 15.00 -11.34
N LEU A 120 14.23 14.57 -10.63
CA LEU A 120 14.16 14.65 -9.19
C LEU A 120 14.93 13.48 -8.56
N PRO A 121 15.90 13.73 -7.67
CA PRO A 121 16.64 12.68 -6.99
C PRO A 121 15.77 11.93 -5.97
N HIS A 122 16.32 10.87 -5.40
CA HIS A 122 15.63 10.01 -4.42
C HIS A 122 15.25 10.79 -3.16
N GLU A 123 16.11 11.68 -2.71
CA GLU A 123 15.98 12.49 -1.49
C GLU A 123 14.72 13.38 -1.52
N VAL A 124 14.33 13.88 -2.69
CA VAL A 124 13.07 14.63 -2.83
C VAL A 124 11.86 13.74 -2.57
N HIS A 125 11.89 12.50 -3.01
CA HIS A 125 10.81 11.54 -2.77
C HIS A 125 10.77 11.11 -1.29
N GLU A 126 11.95 10.96 -0.65
CA GLU A 126 12.03 10.76 0.81
C GLU A 126 11.47 11.96 1.57
N SER A 127 11.79 13.18 1.14
CA SER A 127 11.28 14.39 1.78
C SER A 127 9.75 14.49 1.69
N VAL A 128 9.16 14.14 0.54
CA VAL A 128 7.70 14.11 0.38
C VAL A 128 7.07 13.03 1.26
N PHE A 129 7.69 11.86 1.37
CA PHE A 129 7.24 10.83 2.31
C PHE A 129 7.32 11.32 3.76
N GLY A 130 8.42 11.96 4.15
CA GLY A 130 8.62 12.54 5.48
C GLY A 130 7.60 13.64 5.80
N TRP A 131 7.28 14.51 4.81
CA TRP A 131 6.25 15.52 4.94
C TRP A 131 4.86 14.91 5.21
N VAL A 132 4.50 13.84 4.47
CA VAL A 132 3.24 13.13 4.74
C VAL A 132 3.26 12.48 6.12
N LEU A 133 4.40 11.93 6.54
CA LEU A 133 4.54 11.34 7.87
C LEU A 133 4.35 12.38 8.97
N GLN A 134 4.88 13.59 8.81
CA GLN A 134 4.66 14.70 9.73
C GLN A 134 3.16 15.07 9.78
N LEU A 135 2.52 15.21 8.63
CA LEU A 135 1.09 15.53 8.54
C LEU A 135 0.20 14.54 9.31
N VAL A 136 0.48 13.22 9.17
CA VAL A 136 -0.30 12.20 9.89
C VAL A 136 0.08 12.14 11.38
N ALA A 137 1.32 12.49 11.74
CA ALA A 137 1.76 12.57 13.13
C ALA A 137 1.10 13.72 13.89
N GLU A 138 0.89 14.88 13.26
CA GLU A 138 0.15 16.02 13.81
C GLU A 138 -1.30 15.66 14.16
N GLN A 139 -1.88 14.69 13.45
CA GLN A 139 -3.21 14.13 13.77
C GLN A 139 -3.16 12.99 14.81
N GLY A 140 -1.99 12.76 15.44
CA GLY A 140 -1.81 11.74 16.48
C GLY A 140 -1.82 10.30 15.95
N LEU A 141 -1.67 10.10 14.64
CA LEU A 141 -1.68 8.78 14.00
C LEU A 141 -0.33 8.04 14.06
N VAL A 142 0.72 8.63 14.62
CA VAL A 142 1.99 7.94 14.86
C VAL A 142 2.24 7.84 16.35
N LYS A 143 2.39 6.62 16.85
CA LYS A 143 2.65 6.35 18.28
C LYS A 143 4.13 6.02 18.54
N GLY A 144 4.81 5.41 17.59
CA GLY A 144 6.21 5.05 17.65
C GLY A 144 6.58 4.02 18.75
N LYS A 145 5.60 3.47 19.46
CA LYS A 145 5.82 2.56 20.59
C LYS A 145 6.18 1.14 20.17
N ARG A 146 5.57 0.67 19.10
CA ARG A 146 5.68 -0.71 18.63
C ARG A 146 5.74 -0.71 17.10
N ILE A 147 6.92 -1.05 16.57
CA ILE A 147 7.18 -1.08 15.13
C ILE A 147 7.28 -2.53 14.67
N GLY A 148 6.42 -2.89 13.73
CA GLY A 148 6.45 -4.18 13.04
C GLY A 148 7.29 -4.07 11.78
N VAL A 149 8.20 -5.02 11.56
CA VAL A 149 9.00 -5.09 10.33
C VAL A 149 8.69 -6.39 9.59
N ASP A 150 8.52 -6.27 8.29
CA ASP A 150 8.40 -7.40 7.36
C ASP A 150 8.81 -7.00 5.95
N ALA A 151 9.06 -8.00 5.12
CA ALA A 151 9.39 -7.83 3.71
C ALA A 151 8.44 -8.63 2.81
N SER A 152 8.29 -8.15 1.57
CA SER A 152 7.53 -8.85 0.54
C SER A 152 8.35 -8.89 -0.75
N THR A 153 7.77 -9.43 -1.82
CA THR A 153 8.39 -9.46 -3.13
C THR A 153 7.58 -8.64 -4.13
N MET A 154 8.27 -7.91 -4.98
CA MET A 154 7.72 -7.11 -6.06
C MET A 154 8.32 -7.59 -7.38
N GLU A 155 7.50 -8.02 -8.34
CA GLU A 155 7.98 -8.46 -9.64
C GLU A 155 8.56 -7.29 -10.43
N ALA A 156 9.76 -7.46 -10.97
CA ALA A 156 10.44 -6.46 -11.78
C ALA A 156 9.93 -6.46 -13.24
N ASN A 157 10.14 -5.33 -13.94
CA ASN A 157 9.84 -5.22 -15.36
C ASN A 157 10.95 -5.87 -16.23
N ALA A 158 11.20 -7.14 -15.98
CA ALA A 158 12.19 -7.94 -16.71
C ALA A 158 11.77 -9.41 -16.73
N ALA A 159 11.99 -10.08 -17.86
CA ALA A 159 11.62 -11.48 -18.02
C ALA A 159 12.82 -12.40 -17.82
N LEU A 160 12.63 -13.53 -17.14
CA LEU A 160 13.69 -14.54 -16.96
C LEU A 160 14.31 -15.02 -18.29
N ARG A 161 13.52 -15.10 -19.36
CA ARG A 161 14.03 -15.50 -20.69
C ARG A 161 15.07 -14.54 -21.27
N THR A 162 15.22 -13.33 -20.70
CA THR A 162 16.16 -12.29 -21.17
C THR A 162 17.41 -12.18 -20.30
N ILE A 163 17.60 -13.08 -19.33
CA ILE A 163 18.82 -13.12 -18.54
C ILE A 163 20.00 -13.61 -19.38
N VAL A 164 21.17 -13.10 -19.04
CA VAL A 164 22.43 -13.50 -19.65
C VAL A 164 23.43 -13.90 -18.59
N ARG A 165 24.35 -14.76 -18.95
CA ARG A 165 25.47 -15.11 -18.08
C ARG A 165 26.38 -13.89 -17.88
N ARG A 166 26.94 -13.80 -16.68
CA ARG A 166 27.85 -12.67 -16.33
C ARG A 166 29.24 -12.84 -16.93
N ASP A 167 29.69 -14.09 -17.10
CA ASP A 167 31.02 -14.43 -17.56
C ASP A 167 31.20 -14.24 -19.10
N ASP A 168 30.20 -14.64 -19.88
CA ASP A 168 30.31 -14.70 -21.34
C ASP A 168 29.17 -14.03 -22.11
N GLY A 169 28.16 -13.50 -21.39
CA GLY A 169 27.04 -12.79 -22.00
C GLY A 169 26.02 -13.65 -22.74
N ARG A 170 26.19 -14.99 -22.73
CA ARG A 170 25.24 -15.91 -23.39
C ARG A 170 23.88 -15.90 -22.72
N THR A 171 22.85 -15.96 -23.55
CA THR A 171 21.46 -16.14 -23.08
C THR A 171 21.25 -17.59 -22.57
N TYR A 172 20.21 -17.77 -21.78
CA TYR A 172 19.83 -19.11 -21.32
C TYR A 172 19.59 -20.09 -22.47
N ARG A 173 18.98 -19.61 -23.56
CA ARG A 173 18.75 -20.43 -24.75
C ARG A 173 20.06 -20.81 -25.45
N GLU A 174 21.00 -19.88 -25.60
CA GLU A 174 22.32 -20.15 -26.19
C GLU A 174 23.12 -21.15 -25.35
N MET A 175 23.04 -21.05 -24.02
CA MET A 175 23.66 -22.03 -23.12
C MET A 175 23.07 -23.43 -23.35
N LEU A 176 21.75 -23.57 -23.42
CA LEU A 176 21.10 -24.87 -23.70
C LEU A 176 21.46 -25.38 -25.10
N THR A 177 21.55 -24.51 -26.10
CA THR A 177 21.99 -24.85 -27.47
C THR A 177 23.41 -25.38 -27.48
N GLN A 178 24.30 -24.76 -26.73
CA GLN A 178 25.68 -25.21 -26.61
C GLN A 178 25.75 -26.61 -25.95
N MET A 179 25.01 -26.83 -24.86
CA MET A 179 24.91 -28.14 -24.21
C MET A 179 24.32 -29.22 -25.14
N ALA A 180 23.37 -28.86 -25.99
CA ALA A 180 22.80 -29.76 -26.99
C ALA A 180 23.86 -30.19 -28.00
N LYS A 181 24.67 -29.25 -28.54
CA LYS A 181 25.77 -29.54 -29.44
C LYS A 181 26.82 -30.42 -28.80
N GLU A 182 27.21 -30.16 -27.55
CA GLU A 182 28.14 -30.99 -26.80
C GLU A 182 27.59 -32.40 -26.54
N SER A 183 26.26 -32.58 -26.54
CA SER A 183 25.58 -33.87 -26.47
C SER A 183 25.38 -34.56 -27.84
N GLY A 184 25.98 -34.01 -28.93
CA GLY A 184 25.92 -34.60 -30.27
C GLY A 184 24.71 -34.17 -31.11
N ILE A 185 23.94 -33.15 -30.72
CA ILE A 185 22.80 -32.64 -31.47
C ILE A 185 23.26 -31.33 -32.16
N GLU A 186 23.69 -31.43 -33.44
CA GLU A 186 24.23 -30.28 -34.17
C GLU A 186 23.23 -29.14 -34.40
N THR A 187 21.97 -29.48 -34.70
CA THR A 187 20.88 -28.52 -34.93
C THR A 187 19.73 -28.77 -33.98
N PRO A 188 19.81 -28.33 -32.69
CA PRO A 188 18.80 -28.60 -31.70
C PRO A 188 17.48 -27.86 -31.99
N THR A 189 16.40 -28.61 -31.98
CA THR A 189 15.04 -28.05 -32.04
C THR A 189 14.62 -27.46 -30.70
N ALA A 190 13.50 -26.72 -30.63
CA ALA A 190 12.95 -26.22 -29.38
C ALA A 190 12.64 -27.37 -28.39
N ASP A 191 12.14 -28.50 -28.87
CA ASP A 191 11.81 -29.67 -28.05
C ASP A 191 13.07 -30.36 -27.50
N ASP A 192 14.14 -30.39 -28.27
CA ASP A 192 15.44 -30.89 -27.82
C ASP A 192 15.98 -30.04 -26.65
N LEU A 193 15.89 -28.71 -26.75
CA LEU A 193 16.30 -27.81 -25.70
C LEU A 193 15.47 -28.01 -24.41
N VAL A 194 14.14 -28.20 -24.54
CA VAL A 194 13.26 -28.51 -23.40
C VAL A 194 13.63 -29.85 -22.79
N ARG A 195 13.93 -30.87 -23.60
CA ARG A 195 14.33 -32.21 -23.12
C ARG A 195 15.67 -32.14 -22.36
N ILE A 196 16.66 -31.43 -22.88
CA ILE A 196 17.96 -31.23 -22.24
C ILE A 196 17.79 -30.47 -20.92
N ASP A 197 17.00 -29.39 -20.91
CA ASP A 197 16.74 -28.64 -19.69
C ASP A 197 16.05 -29.48 -18.62
N ARG A 198 15.11 -30.35 -19.00
CA ARG A 198 14.46 -31.31 -18.08
C ARG A 198 15.44 -32.34 -17.53
N ALA A 199 16.40 -32.79 -18.33
CA ALA A 199 17.39 -33.81 -17.96
C ALA A 199 18.53 -33.27 -17.08
N ARG A 200 18.78 -31.96 -17.08
CA ARG A 200 19.87 -31.33 -16.30
C ARG A 200 19.74 -31.63 -14.80
N LYS A 201 20.86 -32.04 -14.18
CA LYS A 201 20.94 -32.27 -12.74
C LYS A 201 20.92 -30.94 -11.95
N SER A 202 21.54 -29.88 -12.45
CA SER A 202 21.57 -28.56 -11.81
C SER A 202 20.70 -27.56 -12.57
N LYS A 203 19.55 -27.22 -11.99
CA LYS A 203 18.57 -26.25 -12.56
C LYS A 203 18.54 -24.93 -11.79
N LYS A 204 19.40 -24.78 -10.78
CA LYS A 204 19.42 -23.56 -9.99
C LYS A 204 20.00 -22.41 -10.83
N LEU A 205 19.22 -21.32 -10.91
CA LEU A 205 19.68 -20.06 -11.44
C LEU A 205 20.25 -19.24 -10.28
N SER A 206 21.53 -18.94 -10.31
CA SER A 206 22.21 -18.11 -9.31
C SER A 206 22.28 -16.67 -9.78
N ASN A 207 22.09 -15.70 -8.88
CA ASN A 207 22.33 -14.28 -9.13
C ASN A 207 23.84 -13.97 -9.29
N GLU A 208 24.71 -14.89 -8.91
CA GLU A 208 26.15 -14.80 -9.16
C GLU A 208 26.49 -15.07 -10.62
N ASP A 209 25.78 -16.03 -11.24
CA ASP A 209 26.04 -16.44 -12.63
C ASP A 209 25.23 -15.63 -13.66
N TRP A 210 24.04 -15.17 -13.27
CA TRP A 210 23.06 -14.60 -14.19
C TRP A 210 22.70 -13.17 -13.85
N ILE A 211 22.43 -12.38 -14.87
CA ILE A 211 21.98 -10.98 -14.76
C ILE A 211 20.88 -10.69 -15.78
N SER A 212 19.93 -9.85 -15.43
CA SER A 212 18.97 -9.33 -16.40
C SER A 212 19.62 -8.24 -17.25
N LYS A 213 19.58 -8.41 -18.57
CA LYS A 213 20.04 -7.37 -19.52
C LYS A 213 19.09 -6.16 -19.53
N THR A 214 17.81 -6.41 -19.23
CA THR A 214 16.75 -5.39 -19.25
C THR A 214 16.72 -4.55 -17.97
N ASP A 215 16.95 -5.18 -16.82
CA ASP A 215 17.02 -4.54 -15.50
C ASP A 215 18.11 -5.22 -14.65
N PRO A 216 19.36 -4.76 -14.73
CA PRO A 216 20.49 -5.40 -14.05
C PRO A 216 20.41 -5.41 -12.52
N GLN A 217 19.58 -4.55 -11.94
CA GLN A 217 19.40 -4.45 -10.49
C GLN A 217 18.33 -5.39 -9.96
N ALA A 218 17.43 -5.88 -10.82
CA ALA A 218 16.47 -6.91 -10.46
C ALA A 218 17.17 -8.27 -10.25
N LYS A 219 16.75 -9.01 -9.24
CA LYS A 219 17.36 -10.28 -8.83
C LYS A 219 16.40 -11.44 -9.01
N ILE A 220 16.97 -12.59 -9.35
CA ILE A 220 16.23 -13.85 -9.43
C ILE A 220 15.77 -14.25 -8.03
N ALA A 221 14.47 -14.34 -7.84
CA ALA A 221 13.86 -14.72 -6.57
C ALA A 221 12.62 -15.58 -6.79
N LYS A 222 12.31 -16.44 -5.80
CA LYS A 222 11.09 -17.22 -5.77
C LYS A 222 9.99 -16.39 -5.12
N LEU A 223 8.89 -16.18 -5.83
CA LEU A 223 7.75 -15.45 -5.33
C LEU A 223 6.81 -16.33 -4.50
N LYS A 224 5.83 -15.72 -3.83
CA LYS A 224 4.82 -16.45 -3.03
C LYS A 224 3.98 -17.44 -3.86
N ASP A 225 3.82 -17.21 -5.16
CA ASP A 225 3.16 -18.12 -6.11
C ASP A 225 3.96 -19.40 -6.41
N GLY A 226 5.14 -19.53 -5.82
CA GLY A 226 6.05 -20.67 -6.02
C GLY A 226 6.89 -20.59 -7.29
N ARG A 227 6.68 -19.60 -8.16
CA ARG A 227 7.43 -19.38 -9.40
C ARG A 227 8.65 -18.50 -9.18
N THR A 228 9.63 -18.66 -10.07
CA THR A 228 10.85 -17.84 -10.05
C THR A 228 10.69 -16.66 -11.01
N HIS A 229 10.93 -15.47 -10.52
CA HIS A 229 10.88 -14.21 -11.27
C HIS A 229 12.11 -13.35 -11.01
N LEU A 230 12.28 -12.32 -11.82
CA LEU A 230 13.15 -11.20 -11.48
C LEU A 230 12.35 -10.24 -10.59
N ALA A 231 12.89 -9.87 -9.44
CA ALA A 231 12.16 -9.17 -8.41
C ALA A 231 13.01 -8.17 -7.63
N TYR A 232 12.33 -7.33 -6.89
CA TYR A 232 12.79 -6.49 -5.80
C TYR A 232 12.16 -6.92 -4.48
N LYS A 233 12.76 -6.52 -3.37
CA LYS A 233 12.30 -6.81 -2.01
C LYS A 233 11.91 -5.49 -1.31
N PRO A 234 10.64 -5.08 -1.33
CA PRO A 234 10.15 -4.02 -0.46
C PRO A 234 10.10 -4.51 0.98
N GLU A 235 10.53 -3.65 1.90
CA GLU A 235 10.52 -3.88 3.33
C GLU A 235 9.88 -2.69 4.04
N HIS A 236 8.92 -2.95 4.94
CA HIS A 236 8.19 -1.94 5.68
C HIS A 236 8.53 -1.98 7.17
N ALA A 237 8.65 -0.80 7.76
CA ALA A 237 8.52 -0.60 9.20
C ALA A 237 7.19 0.10 9.47
N VAL A 238 6.30 -0.53 10.21
CA VAL A 238 4.90 -0.11 10.39
C VAL A 238 4.62 0.09 11.88
N ASP A 239 4.02 1.20 12.24
CA ASP A 239 3.47 1.41 13.57
C ASP A 239 2.28 0.48 13.79
N LEU A 240 2.43 -0.50 14.68
CA LEU A 240 1.42 -1.55 14.90
C LEU A 240 0.17 -1.04 15.62
N ASP A 241 0.20 0.15 16.18
CA ASP A 241 -0.95 0.72 16.86
C ASP A 241 -1.89 1.46 15.89
N THR A 242 -1.37 1.93 14.75
CA THR A 242 -2.13 2.78 13.80
C THR A 242 -2.12 2.27 12.37
N GLY A 243 -1.16 1.42 12.01
CA GLY A 243 -0.94 0.96 10.63
C GLY A 243 -0.14 1.93 9.75
N ILE A 244 0.30 3.07 10.28
CA ILE A 244 1.13 4.02 9.55
C ILE A 244 2.50 3.39 9.25
N ILE A 245 2.92 3.48 7.99
CA ILE A 245 4.24 3.05 7.56
C ILE A 245 5.23 4.17 7.88
N VAL A 246 6.16 3.92 8.79
CA VAL A 246 7.18 4.90 9.22
C VAL A 246 8.46 4.82 8.39
N ALA A 247 8.72 3.68 7.74
CA ALA A 247 9.77 3.55 6.73
C ALA A 247 9.41 2.48 5.70
N ALA A 248 9.82 2.72 4.45
CA ALA A 248 9.68 1.79 3.35
C ALA A 248 10.99 1.75 2.55
N ALA A 249 11.68 0.63 2.62
CA ALA A 249 12.92 0.40 1.89
C ALA A 249 12.68 -0.52 0.69
N LEU A 250 13.54 -0.43 -0.32
CA LEU A 250 13.52 -1.34 -1.46
C LEU A 250 14.92 -1.96 -1.64
N HIS A 251 15.02 -3.25 -1.37
CA HIS A 251 16.26 -4.02 -1.43
C HIS A 251 16.35 -4.91 -2.67
N PRO A 252 17.55 -5.37 -3.04
CA PRO A 252 17.69 -6.50 -3.95
C PRO A 252 16.97 -7.74 -3.39
N ALA A 253 16.27 -8.48 -4.26
CA ALA A 253 15.42 -9.59 -3.82
C ALA A 253 16.20 -10.81 -3.26
N ASP A 254 17.50 -10.88 -3.49
CA ASP A 254 18.41 -11.89 -2.97
C ASP A 254 19.01 -11.55 -1.58
N ASN A 255 18.78 -10.34 -1.06
CA ASN A 255 19.25 -9.96 0.27
C ASN A 255 18.39 -10.64 1.36
N GLY A 256 19.05 -11.31 2.30
CA GLY A 256 18.39 -11.92 3.46
C GLY A 256 17.80 -10.86 4.42
N ASP A 257 16.74 -11.21 5.14
CA ASP A 257 16.07 -10.31 6.09
C ASP A 257 17.01 -9.83 7.20
N THR A 258 17.92 -10.67 7.64
CA THR A 258 18.93 -10.33 8.65
C THR A 258 19.95 -9.30 8.19
N THR A 259 20.12 -9.10 6.89
CA THR A 259 21.04 -8.11 6.32
C THR A 259 20.36 -6.78 5.99
N THR A 260 19.03 -6.78 5.79
CA THR A 260 18.27 -5.58 5.40
C THR A 260 17.72 -4.80 6.58
N ILE A 261 17.45 -5.48 7.70
CA ILE A 261 16.78 -4.90 8.87
C ILE A 261 17.48 -3.64 9.42
N ALA A 262 18.81 -3.63 9.49
CA ALA A 262 19.55 -2.49 10.03
C ALA A 262 19.30 -1.21 9.22
N GLY A 263 19.28 -1.30 7.89
CA GLY A 263 18.97 -0.17 7.01
C GLY A 263 17.54 0.34 7.16
N THR A 264 16.58 -0.59 7.27
CA THR A 264 15.17 -0.24 7.47
C THR A 264 14.91 0.40 8.83
N LEU A 265 15.57 -0.09 9.89
CA LEU A 265 15.47 0.52 11.22
C LEU A 265 16.12 1.91 11.26
N SER A 266 17.27 2.10 10.62
CA SER A 266 17.91 3.42 10.52
C SER A 266 17.01 4.43 9.79
N ALA A 267 16.36 4.02 8.71
CA ALA A 267 15.37 4.85 8.02
C ALA A 267 14.15 5.17 8.91
N ALA A 268 13.66 4.19 9.68
CA ALA A 268 12.57 4.39 10.63
C ALA A 268 12.96 5.37 11.75
N GLU A 269 14.15 5.23 12.33
CA GLU A 269 14.68 6.16 13.35
C GLU A 269 14.79 7.58 12.81
N LYS A 270 15.36 7.75 11.60
CA LYS A 270 15.47 9.05 10.92
C LYS A 270 14.10 9.71 10.77
N ASN A 271 13.12 8.96 10.28
CA ASN A 271 11.78 9.48 10.03
C ASN A 271 11.01 9.76 11.32
N LEU A 272 11.12 8.90 12.32
CA LEU A 272 10.51 9.11 13.64
C LEU A 272 11.16 10.30 14.38
N ALA A 273 12.45 10.58 14.16
CA ALA A 273 13.12 11.75 14.72
C ALA A 273 12.56 13.07 14.15
N GLN A 274 12.14 13.09 12.89
CA GLN A 274 11.55 14.28 12.27
C GLN A 274 10.20 14.68 12.89
N ILE A 275 9.55 13.77 13.61
CA ILE A 275 8.23 13.95 14.22
C ILE A 275 8.26 13.80 15.75
N ASP A 276 9.43 13.93 16.36
CA ASP A 276 9.66 13.80 17.81
C ASP A 276 9.16 12.48 18.43
N ALA A 277 9.08 11.42 17.62
CA ALA A 277 8.65 10.08 18.03
C ALA A 277 9.79 9.04 18.02
N ALA A 278 11.04 9.48 17.90
CA ALA A 278 12.20 8.59 17.86
C ALA A 278 12.34 7.79 19.16
N PRO A 279 12.68 6.49 19.07
CA PRO A 279 13.00 5.71 20.23
C PRO A 279 14.29 6.20 20.90
N THR A 280 14.30 6.22 22.21
CA THR A 280 15.50 6.55 23.03
C THR A 280 15.84 5.40 23.96
N LYS A 281 17.03 5.42 24.56
CA LYS A 281 17.42 4.39 25.54
C LYS A 281 16.49 4.39 26.76
N ASP A 282 16.01 5.56 27.15
CA ASP A 282 15.09 5.71 28.30
C ASP A 282 13.65 5.30 27.93
N LYS A 283 13.27 5.55 26.66
CA LYS A 283 11.96 5.19 26.11
C LYS A 283 12.15 4.39 24.83
N PRO A 284 12.58 3.12 24.92
CA PRO A 284 12.82 2.30 23.74
C PRO A 284 11.50 1.82 23.12
N SER A 285 11.49 1.73 21.78
CA SER A 285 10.38 1.14 21.02
C SER A 285 10.51 -0.38 20.93
N GLU A 286 9.37 -1.08 20.84
CA GLU A 286 9.34 -2.51 20.58
C GLU A 286 9.52 -2.76 19.08
N LEU A 287 10.49 -3.60 18.71
CA LEU A 287 10.69 -4.10 17.37
C LEU A 287 10.08 -5.49 17.26
N VAL A 288 9.09 -5.66 16.41
CA VAL A 288 8.38 -6.93 16.20
C VAL A 288 8.65 -7.43 14.78
N ALA A 289 9.31 -8.58 14.65
CA ALA A 289 9.63 -9.15 13.34
C ALA A 289 9.49 -10.68 13.33
N ASP A 290 9.41 -11.27 12.13
CA ASP A 290 9.26 -12.69 11.97
C ASP A 290 10.60 -13.45 12.15
N LYS A 291 10.53 -14.78 11.96
CA LYS A 291 11.70 -15.67 12.13
C LYS A 291 12.79 -15.45 11.08
N GLY A 292 12.47 -14.83 9.93
CA GLY A 292 13.44 -14.52 8.88
C GLY A 292 14.48 -13.50 9.34
N TYR A 293 14.11 -12.64 10.28
CA TYR A 293 15.00 -11.61 10.88
C TYR A 293 15.82 -12.13 12.06
N HIS A 294 15.60 -13.36 12.49
CA HIS A 294 16.28 -13.90 13.67
C HIS A 294 17.71 -14.33 13.35
N SER A 295 18.68 -13.60 13.87
CA SER A 295 20.06 -14.07 13.97
C SER A 295 20.69 -13.65 15.30
N ARG A 296 21.73 -14.38 15.73
CA ARG A 296 22.48 -14.03 16.95
C ARG A 296 23.15 -12.65 16.82
N ALA A 297 23.65 -12.33 15.62
CA ALA A 297 24.27 -11.05 15.32
C ALA A 297 23.27 -9.91 15.46
N VAL A 298 22.12 -9.97 14.77
CA VAL A 298 21.06 -8.95 14.84
C VAL A 298 20.58 -8.73 16.28
N LEU A 299 20.33 -9.81 17.03
CA LEU A 299 19.89 -9.69 18.42
C LEU A 299 20.94 -9.08 19.33
N LYS A 300 22.22 -9.42 19.12
CA LYS A 300 23.34 -8.88 19.86
C LYS A 300 23.52 -7.39 19.59
N ASP A 301 23.44 -6.97 18.32
CA ASP A 301 23.63 -5.57 17.89
C ASP A 301 22.50 -4.68 18.41
N LEU A 302 21.27 -5.18 18.45
CA LEU A 302 20.11 -4.43 18.94
C LEU A 302 19.97 -4.46 20.47
N ASN A 303 20.71 -5.32 21.17
CA ASN A 303 20.58 -5.50 22.62
C ASN A 303 21.15 -4.31 23.39
N GLY A 304 20.34 -3.72 24.26
CA GLY A 304 20.73 -2.52 25.04
C GLY A 304 20.68 -1.22 24.23
N GLY A 305 20.22 -1.27 22.99
CA GLY A 305 19.94 -0.10 22.15
C GLY A 305 18.56 0.51 22.39
N VAL A 306 18.08 1.24 21.39
CA VAL A 306 16.77 1.91 21.38
C VAL A 306 15.62 0.97 21.01
N TRP A 307 15.90 -0.26 20.58
CA TRP A 307 14.92 -1.26 20.16
C TRP A 307 14.83 -2.43 21.15
N LYS A 308 13.65 -2.68 21.69
CA LYS A 308 13.33 -3.90 22.45
C LYS A 308 12.82 -4.97 21.48
N THR A 309 13.67 -5.95 21.19
CA THR A 309 13.35 -6.98 20.19
C THR A 309 12.27 -7.96 20.65
N ARG A 310 11.35 -8.29 19.73
CA ARG A 310 10.37 -9.37 19.77
C ARG A 310 10.41 -10.12 18.42
N ILE A 311 11.56 -10.73 18.12
CA ILE A 311 11.79 -11.42 16.85
C ILE A 311 11.55 -12.92 17.05
N ALA A 312 10.63 -13.50 16.25
CA ALA A 312 10.31 -14.91 16.33
C ALA A 312 11.54 -15.79 16.09
N GLU A 313 11.67 -16.86 16.85
CA GLU A 313 12.81 -17.79 16.71
C GLU A 313 12.44 -18.95 15.80
N PRO A 314 13.32 -19.33 14.83
CA PRO A 314 13.17 -20.58 14.07
C PRO A 314 13.22 -21.78 15.01
N LYS A 315 12.40 -22.80 14.74
CA LYS A 315 12.48 -24.07 15.46
C LYS A 315 13.79 -24.78 15.07
N HIS A 316 14.67 -24.94 16.02
CA HIS A 316 15.90 -25.72 15.84
C HIS A 316 15.82 -27.01 16.69
N PRO A 317 16.11 -28.17 16.11
CA PRO A 317 16.30 -29.39 16.91
C PRO A 317 17.61 -29.29 17.69
N GLY A 318 17.56 -29.56 19.01
CA GLY A 318 18.73 -29.64 19.88
C GLY A 318 19.07 -28.34 20.64
N PHE A 319 20.15 -28.42 21.43
CA PHE A 319 20.61 -27.35 22.29
C PHE A 319 21.49 -26.35 21.55
N SER A 320 21.27 -25.06 21.81
CA SER A 320 22.14 -23.99 21.29
C SER A 320 23.50 -24.02 21.97
N ARG A 321 24.58 -24.11 21.18
CA ARG A 321 25.97 -23.97 21.67
C ARG A 321 26.38 -22.49 21.53
N TRP A 322 26.87 -21.89 22.61
CA TRP A 322 27.18 -20.44 22.65
C TRP A 322 28.67 -20.14 22.41
N HIS A 323 29.57 -21.10 22.56
CA HIS A 323 31.01 -20.95 22.30
C HIS A 323 31.62 -19.68 22.94
N GLY A 324 31.20 -19.32 24.17
CA GLY A 324 31.73 -18.14 24.88
C GLY A 324 31.11 -16.79 24.47
N ASP A 325 30.11 -16.75 23.55
CA ASP A 325 29.41 -15.48 23.21
C ASP A 325 28.25 -15.21 24.19
N ASP A 326 28.62 -14.79 25.41
CA ASP A 326 27.65 -14.48 26.47
C ASP A 326 26.75 -13.30 26.13
N LYS A 327 27.25 -12.31 25.33
CA LYS A 327 26.44 -11.17 24.88
C LYS A 327 25.30 -11.63 23.95
N ALA A 328 25.59 -12.48 22.98
CA ALA A 328 24.56 -13.05 22.11
C ALA A 328 23.59 -13.94 22.89
N ARG A 329 24.11 -14.74 23.84
CA ARG A 329 23.28 -15.56 24.73
C ARG A 329 22.29 -14.69 25.51
N ALA A 330 22.76 -13.64 26.18
CA ALA A 330 21.91 -12.70 26.93
C ALA A 330 20.84 -12.06 26.03
N ALA A 331 21.22 -11.61 24.84
CA ALA A 331 20.30 -10.99 23.87
C ALA A 331 19.18 -11.96 23.42
N VAL A 332 19.55 -13.21 23.08
CA VAL A 332 18.57 -14.23 22.66
C VAL A 332 17.61 -14.58 23.81
N TYR A 333 18.12 -14.79 25.03
CA TYR A 333 17.27 -15.11 26.18
C TYR A 333 16.35 -13.94 26.53
N ALA A 334 16.84 -12.69 26.48
CA ALA A 334 16.01 -11.51 26.68
C ALA A 334 14.90 -11.40 25.63
N ASN A 335 15.20 -11.69 24.35
CA ASN A 335 14.19 -11.76 23.28
C ASN A 335 13.15 -12.86 23.55
N ARG A 336 13.57 -14.06 23.95
CA ARG A 336 12.67 -15.19 24.30
C ARG A 336 11.72 -14.83 25.44
N THR A 337 12.22 -14.22 26.50
CA THR A 337 11.42 -13.76 27.64
C THR A 337 10.34 -12.78 27.18
N ARG A 338 10.70 -11.81 26.34
CA ARG A 338 9.73 -10.86 25.79
C ARG A 338 8.71 -11.49 24.87
N LEU A 339 9.10 -12.46 24.03
CA LEU A 339 8.18 -13.21 23.15
C LEU A 339 7.22 -14.12 23.92
N GLY A 340 7.69 -14.77 24.99
CA GLY A 340 6.88 -15.70 25.79
C GLY A 340 5.76 -15.02 26.58
N SER A 341 5.86 -13.70 26.80
CA SER A 341 4.84 -12.92 27.50
C SER A 341 3.52 -12.81 26.70
N GLY A 342 2.40 -12.58 27.40
CA GLY A 342 1.12 -12.31 26.74
C GLY A 342 1.19 -11.12 25.77
N VAL A 343 1.88 -10.04 26.18
CA VAL A 343 2.13 -8.87 25.33
C VAL A 343 2.95 -9.24 24.10
N GLY A 344 3.93 -10.15 24.22
CA GLY A 344 4.74 -10.60 23.08
C GLY A 344 3.92 -11.37 22.05
N LYS A 345 3.04 -12.27 22.50
CA LYS A 345 2.14 -13.03 21.63
C LYS A 345 1.17 -12.13 20.89
N GLU A 346 0.59 -11.15 21.59
CA GLU A 346 -0.29 -10.16 20.98
C GLU A 346 0.44 -9.28 19.96
N ALA A 347 1.64 -8.82 20.27
CA ALA A 347 2.46 -8.04 19.34
C ALA A 347 2.76 -8.82 18.05
N MET A 348 3.07 -10.11 18.14
CA MET A 348 3.29 -10.98 16.98
C MET A 348 2.03 -11.15 16.12
N ARG A 349 0.85 -11.29 16.76
CA ARG A 349 -0.43 -11.38 16.07
C ARG A 349 -0.73 -10.08 15.31
N ARG A 350 -0.61 -8.93 15.99
CA ARG A 350 -0.79 -7.61 15.36
C ARG A 350 0.19 -7.37 14.22
N ARG A 351 1.47 -7.76 14.38
CA ARG A 351 2.43 -7.65 13.29
C ARG A 351 1.96 -8.40 12.05
N ALA A 352 1.56 -9.67 12.21
CA ALA A 352 1.10 -10.47 11.08
C ALA A 352 -0.05 -9.77 10.35
N GLU A 353 -1.05 -9.29 11.11
CA GLU A 353 -2.22 -8.61 10.52
C GLU A 353 -1.87 -7.26 9.88
N ILE A 354 -1.27 -6.35 10.64
CA ILE A 354 -1.10 -4.94 10.22
C ILE A 354 -0.03 -4.81 9.13
N VAL A 355 1.09 -5.52 9.24
CA VAL A 355 2.15 -5.41 8.23
C VAL A 355 1.77 -6.12 6.93
N GLU A 356 1.11 -7.28 7.00
CA GLU A 356 0.57 -7.93 5.78
C GLU A 356 -0.47 -7.04 5.09
N ARG A 357 -1.35 -6.38 5.85
CA ARG A 357 -2.32 -5.42 5.33
C ARG A 357 -1.62 -4.25 4.61
N SER A 358 -0.51 -3.73 5.15
CA SER A 358 0.25 -2.67 4.49
C SER A 358 0.78 -3.09 3.12
N PHE A 359 1.26 -4.33 2.96
CA PHE A 359 1.67 -4.86 1.66
C PHE A 359 0.49 -5.11 0.73
N ALA A 360 -0.62 -5.64 1.21
CA ALA A 360 -1.82 -5.83 0.40
C ALA A 360 -2.31 -4.50 -0.17
N HIS A 361 -2.33 -3.43 0.63
CA HIS A 361 -2.72 -2.10 0.16
C HIS A 361 -1.74 -1.52 -0.87
N ASN A 362 -0.42 -1.61 -0.64
CA ASN A 362 0.56 -1.00 -1.54
C ASN A 362 0.82 -1.84 -2.80
N LEU A 363 0.92 -3.16 -2.66
CA LEU A 363 1.30 -4.03 -3.77
C LEU A 363 0.09 -4.51 -4.58
N ASP A 364 -0.97 -4.98 -3.91
CA ASP A 364 -2.11 -5.58 -4.62
C ASP A 364 -3.13 -4.52 -5.02
N ARG A 365 -3.68 -3.75 -4.07
CA ARG A 365 -4.65 -2.69 -4.36
C ARG A 365 -4.02 -1.48 -5.05
N GLY A 366 -2.82 -1.06 -4.63
CA GLY A 366 -2.07 0.05 -5.22
C GLY A 366 -1.39 -0.27 -6.55
N GLY A 367 -1.49 -1.52 -7.04
CA GLY A 367 -0.99 -1.90 -8.36
C GLY A 367 0.54 -2.02 -8.48
N MET A 368 1.27 -2.19 -7.35
CA MET A 368 2.72 -2.31 -7.35
C MET A 368 3.24 -3.76 -7.17
N ARG A 369 2.37 -4.79 -7.22
CA ARG A 369 2.81 -6.19 -7.16
C ARG A 369 3.78 -6.53 -8.29
N ARG A 370 3.58 -5.90 -9.46
CA ARG A 370 4.51 -5.87 -10.58
C ARG A 370 4.81 -4.43 -10.96
N THR A 371 6.10 -4.06 -10.97
CA THR A 371 6.49 -2.73 -11.43
C THR A 371 6.63 -2.66 -12.95
N TRP A 372 6.31 -1.51 -13.54
CA TRP A 372 6.57 -1.20 -14.95
C TRP A 372 7.83 -0.35 -15.15
N LEU A 373 8.44 0.07 -14.04
CA LEU A 373 9.69 0.82 -14.03
C LEU A 373 10.90 -0.12 -14.00
N ARG A 374 12.05 0.39 -14.39
CA ARG A 374 13.34 -0.29 -14.36
C ARG A 374 14.34 0.48 -13.53
N GLY A 375 15.21 -0.26 -12.88
CA GLY A 375 16.19 0.29 -11.95
C GLY A 375 15.60 0.55 -10.56
N ARG A 376 16.28 0.04 -9.53
CA ARG A 376 15.83 0.05 -8.15
C ARG A 376 15.47 1.46 -7.65
N GLU A 377 16.29 2.46 -7.99
CA GLU A 377 16.03 3.84 -7.58
C GLU A 377 14.72 4.38 -8.15
N ASN A 378 14.46 4.18 -9.46
CA ASN A 378 13.21 4.62 -10.09
C ASN A 378 11.98 3.93 -9.50
N VAL A 379 12.11 2.64 -9.21
CA VAL A 379 11.05 1.86 -8.56
C VAL A 379 10.81 2.37 -7.15
N HIS A 380 11.89 2.63 -6.38
CA HIS A 380 11.79 3.12 -5.00
C HIS A 380 11.18 4.52 -4.93
N LYS A 381 11.57 5.44 -5.81
CA LYS A 381 10.96 6.78 -5.92
C LYS A 381 9.43 6.70 -6.03
N ARG A 382 8.93 5.87 -6.94
CA ARG A 382 7.50 5.66 -7.09
C ARG A 382 6.89 4.98 -5.86
N TYR A 383 7.57 3.99 -5.32
CA TYR A 383 7.10 3.23 -4.16
C TYR A 383 6.93 4.12 -2.92
N LEU A 384 7.84 5.06 -2.67
CA LEU A 384 7.71 6.04 -1.58
C LEU A 384 6.44 6.89 -1.71
N VAL A 385 6.07 7.32 -2.92
CA VAL A 385 4.81 8.06 -3.12
C VAL A 385 3.58 7.16 -2.90
N HIS A 386 3.66 5.86 -3.25
CA HIS A 386 2.59 4.90 -2.96
C HIS A 386 2.40 4.71 -1.46
N VAL A 387 3.50 4.56 -0.73
CA VAL A 387 3.47 4.43 0.75
C VAL A 387 2.98 5.73 1.41
N ALA A 388 3.36 6.89 0.89
CA ALA A 388 2.79 8.17 1.31
C ALA A 388 1.27 8.22 1.07
N GLY A 389 0.81 7.74 -0.09
CA GLY A 389 -0.62 7.59 -0.40
C GLY A 389 -1.35 6.66 0.58
N HIS A 390 -0.72 5.55 1.00
CA HIS A 390 -1.26 4.66 2.03
C HIS A 390 -1.46 5.39 3.37
N ASN A 391 -0.46 6.14 3.83
CA ASN A 391 -0.54 6.91 5.05
C ASN A 391 -1.63 8.01 4.95
N LEU A 392 -1.72 8.69 3.81
CA LEU A 392 -2.82 9.64 3.54
C LEU A 392 -4.19 8.95 3.53
N GLY A 393 -4.29 7.72 3.02
CA GLY A 393 -5.53 6.93 3.07
C GLY A 393 -5.99 6.64 4.49
N ILE A 394 -5.06 6.35 5.43
CA ILE A 394 -5.39 6.19 6.85
C ILE A 394 -5.89 7.52 7.44
N LEU A 395 -5.23 8.64 7.11
CA LEU A 395 -5.68 9.97 7.52
C LEU A 395 -7.08 10.30 6.97
N MET A 396 -7.32 10.05 5.70
CA MET A 396 -8.62 10.26 5.09
C MET A 396 -9.73 9.44 5.74
N ARG A 397 -9.43 8.18 6.11
CA ARG A 397 -10.38 7.34 6.86
C ARG A 397 -10.73 7.96 8.22
N LEU A 398 -9.77 8.58 8.90
CA LEU A 398 -10.05 9.32 10.14
C LEU A 398 -10.93 10.54 9.90
N LEU A 399 -10.71 11.29 8.79
CA LEU A 399 -11.37 12.56 8.52
C LEU A 399 -12.78 12.41 7.94
N ILE A 400 -12.99 11.43 7.05
CA ILE A 400 -14.24 11.26 6.29
C ILE A 400 -14.79 9.83 6.30
N GLY A 401 -14.24 8.91 7.12
CA GLY A 401 -14.65 7.51 7.17
C GLY A 401 -14.22 6.66 5.96
N ALA A 402 -13.52 7.21 4.97
CA ALA A 402 -13.13 6.53 3.76
C ALA A 402 -11.64 6.75 3.45
N GLY A 403 -10.88 5.68 3.28
CA GLY A 403 -9.45 5.72 2.97
C GLY A 403 -9.14 5.68 1.47
N THR A 404 -10.15 5.49 0.63
CA THR A 404 -10.01 5.45 -0.84
C THR A 404 -11.21 6.08 -1.53
N PRO A 405 -11.08 6.53 -2.79
CA PRO A 405 -12.21 7.05 -3.57
C PRO A 405 -13.35 6.04 -3.72
N ARG A 406 -13.04 4.74 -3.81
CA ARG A 406 -14.05 3.68 -3.91
C ARG A 406 -14.86 3.55 -2.62
N GLU A 407 -14.19 3.60 -1.47
CA GLU A 407 -14.88 3.60 -0.17
C GLU A 407 -15.76 4.84 -0.02
N ALA A 408 -15.29 6.01 -0.43
CA ALA A 408 -16.07 7.25 -0.39
C ALA A 408 -17.25 7.26 -1.38
N ALA A 409 -17.13 6.57 -2.49
CA ALA A 409 -18.17 6.45 -3.51
C ALA A 409 -19.16 5.31 -3.22
N ALA A 410 -18.77 4.32 -2.38
CA ALA A 410 -19.71 3.32 -1.93
C ALA A 410 -20.80 4.03 -1.14
N PRO A 411 -22.09 3.97 -1.54
CA PRO A 411 -23.15 4.40 -0.64
C PRO A 411 -22.94 3.63 0.65
N ALA A 412 -22.93 4.32 1.79
CA ALA A 412 -23.16 3.65 3.06
C ALA A 412 -24.39 2.77 2.81
N LEU A 413 -24.21 1.45 2.86
CA LEU A 413 -25.29 0.52 2.52
C LEU A 413 -26.33 0.66 3.64
N THR A 414 -27.13 1.72 3.53
CA THR A 414 -28.22 2.05 4.41
C THR A 414 -29.44 1.30 3.89
N TYR A 415 -29.66 0.10 4.39
CA TYR A 415 -30.89 -0.61 4.12
C TYR A 415 -32.00 0.02 4.95
N LEU A 416 -32.88 0.78 4.29
CA LEU A 416 -34.14 1.24 4.84
C LEU A 416 -35.16 0.10 4.65
N LEU A 417 -35.35 -0.70 5.67
CA LEU A 417 -36.41 -1.69 5.69
C LEU A 417 -37.66 -1.09 6.36
N PHE A 418 -38.69 -0.86 5.59
CA PHE A 418 -40.01 -0.48 6.11
C PHE A 418 -40.82 -1.75 6.42
N ILE A 419 -41.03 -2.02 7.67
CA ILE A 419 -41.99 -3.05 8.09
C ILE A 419 -43.29 -2.34 8.42
N TYR A 420 -44.30 -2.59 7.60
CA TYR A 420 -45.66 -2.09 7.81
C TYR A 420 -46.50 -3.20 8.39
N THR A 421 -47.00 -2.99 9.60
CA THR A 421 -48.08 -3.80 10.19
C THR A 421 -49.27 -2.89 10.40
N GLU A 422 -50.47 -3.46 10.51
CA GLU A 422 -51.74 -2.68 10.71
C GLU A 422 -51.72 -1.72 11.91
N GLN A 423 -50.74 -1.85 12.79
CA GLN A 423 -50.64 -1.05 14.04
C GLN A 423 -49.31 -0.36 14.25
N THR A 424 -48.25 -0.67 13.43
CA THR A 424 -46.92 -0.14 13.68
C THR A 424 -46.17 0.05 12.36
N VAL A 425 -45.55 1.20 12.17
CA VAL A 425 -44.54 1.42 11.12
C VAL A 425 -43.18 1.40 11.83
N ALA A 426 -42.37 0.39 11.52
CA ALA A 426 -41.02 0.31 12.04
C ALA A 426 -40.04 0.65 10.89
N LEU A 427 -39.19 1.65 11.14
CA LEU A 427 -38.07 2.00 10.28
C LEU A 427 -36.82 1.33 10.83
N ILE A 428 -36.30 0.34 10.14
CA ILE A 428 -35.05 -0.32 10.49
C ILE A 428 -33.95 0.21 9.59
N LEU A 429 -33.02 0.94 10.19
CA LEU A 429 -31.82 1.43 9.51
C LEU A 429 -30.67 0.46 9.83
N VAL A 430 -30.21 -0.27 8.84
CA VAL A 430 -29.05 -1.14 8.98
C VAL A 430 -27.87 -0.46 8.30
N VAL A 431 -26.85 -0.08 9.06
CA VAL A 431 -25.60 0.49 8.56
C VAL A 431 -24.55 -0.63 8.63
N ALA A 432 -24.05 -1.04 7.47
CA ALA A 432 -22.96 -1.98 7.38
C ALA A 432 -21.63 -1.22 7.37
N SER A 433 -20.71 -1.55 8.26
CA SER A 433 -19.32 -1.08 8.28
C SER A 433 -18.39 -2.27 8.28
N ASP A 434 -17.13 -2.06 7.92
CA ASP A 434 -16.09 -3.11 7.91
C ASP A 434 -15.88 -3.76 9.30
N ASP A 435 -16.38 -3.14 10.37
CA ASP A 435 -16.27 -3.62 11.76
C ASP A 435 -17.55 -4.30 12.28
N GLY A 436 -18.62 -4.39 11.47
CA GLY A 436 -19.89 -5.03 11.85
C GLY A 436 -21.13 -4.27 11.39
N PHE A 437 -22.30 -4.72 11.87
CA PHE A 437 -23.58 -4.12 11.55
C PHE A 437 -24.08 -3.30 12.74
N ALA A 438 -24.46 -2.05 12.53
CA ALA A 438 -25.21 -1.26 13.48
C ALA A 438 -26.68 -1.22 13.04
N ILE A 439 -27.59 -1.61 13.93
CA ILE A 439 -29.03 -1.60 13.67
C ILE A 439 -29.67 -0.51 14.50
N LEU A 440 -30.20 0.51 13.84
CA LEU A 440 -31.01 1.54 14.48
C LEU A 440 -32.48 1.26 14.17
N VAL A 441 -33.26 0.96 15.21
CA VAL A 441 -34.70 0.71 15.08
C VAL A 441 -35.48 1.94 15.60
N MET A 442 -36.16 2.62 14.67
CA MET A 442 -37.15 3.66 15.03
C MET A 442 -38.55 3.08 14.83
N SER A 443 -39.28 2.94 15.91
CA SER A 443 -40.69 2.47 15.88
C SER A 443 -41.65 3.66 16.06
N LEU A 444 -42.53 3.84 15.11
CA LEU A 444 -43.62 4.78 15.20
C LEU A 444 -44.92 3.98 15.49
N MET A 445 -45.46 4.11 16.68
CA MET A 445 -46.77 3.51 16.97
C MET A 445 -47.88 4.40 16.42
N ILE A 446 -48.71 3.85 15.56
CA ILE A 446 -49.93 4.49 15.10
C ILE A 446 -51.05 4.08 16.10
N GLN A 447 -51.47 4.99 16.95
CA GLN A 447 -52.68 4.76 17.76
C GLN A 447 -53.90 4.88 16.85
N PRO A 448 -54.82 3.91 16.85
CA PRO A 448 -56.07 4.07 16.10
C PRO A 448 -56.88 5.20 16.74
N ASP A 449 -57.19 6.16 15.93
CA ASP A 449 -57.90 7.38 16.28
C ASP A 449 -59.33 7.04 16.69
N GLN A 450 -59.72 7.36 17.94
CA GLN A 450 -61.11 7.32 18.40
C GLN A 450 -61.84 8.66 18.17
N THR A 451 -61.17 9.68 17.64
CA THR A 451 -61.76 11.02 17.47
C THR A 451 -61.20 11.79 16.29
N GLY A 452 -61.16 11.26 15.11
CA GLY A 452 -61.05 11.99 13.82
C GLY A 452 -59.99 13.11 13.67
N THR A 453 -58.96 13.20 14.52
CA THR A 453 -57.84 14.14 14.35
C THR A 453 -56.51 13.48 14.63
N SER A 454 -55.64 13.49 13.63
CA SER A 454 -54.32 12.87 13.69
C SER A 454 -53.35 13.63 14.60
N ALA A 455 -52.86 12.99 15.65
CA ALA A 455 -51.71 13.47 16.43
C ALA A 455 -50.55 12.51 16.32
N THR A 456 -49.47 12.95 15.66
CA THR A 456 -48.21 12.23 15.54
C THR A 456 -47.29 12.56 16.72
N GLY A 457 -47.05 11.60 17.60
CA GLY A 457 -46.04 11.70 18.65
C GLY A 457 -44.83 10.81 18.32
N CYS A 458 -43.67 11.41 18.09
CA CYS A 458 -42.38 10.70 17.96
C CYS A 458 -41.77 10.51 19.36
N TYR A 459 -41.52 9.28 19.75
CA TYR A 459 -40.63 8.98 20.88
C TYR A 459 -39.37 8.26 20.35
N PRO A 460 -38.17 8.81 20.52
CA PRO A 460 -36.94 8.09 20.20
C PRO A 460 -36.59 7.18 21.38
N ASN A 461 -36.62 5.85 21.19
CA ASN A 461 -35.92 4.92 22.05
C ASN A 461 -34.52 4.74 21.52
N ALA A 462 -33.58 5.49 22.07
CA ALA A 462 -32.14 5.34 21.79
C ALA A 462 -31.58 4.29 22.76
N GLY A 463 -31.52 3.05 22.32
CA GLY A 463 -30.72 2.00 22.95
C GLY A 463 -29.66 1.56 21.97
N LEU A 464 -28.44 2.01 22.18
CA LEU A 464 -27.24 1.56 21.41
C LEU A 464 -26.62 0.41 22.20
N ASP A 465 -26.97 -0.84 21.85
CA ASP A 465 -26.15 -2.00 22.19
C ASP A 465 -25.81 -2.79 20.90
N PRO A 466 -24.56 -3.12 20.64
CA PRO A 466 -24.19 -3.97 19.50
C PRO A 466 -24.60 -5.42 19.81
N MET A 467 -25.48 -5.97 18.99
CA MET A 467 -25.85 -7.39 19.07
C MET A 467 -24.81 -8.28 18.39
N PRO A 468 -24.45 -9.43 19.00
CA PRO A 468 -23.60 -10.41 18.35
C PRO A 468 -24.34 -11.10 17.19
N ALA A 469 -23.57 -11.45 16.12
CA ALA A 469 -24.07 -12.00 14.86
C ALA A 469 -24.93 -13.29 14.97
N SER A 470 -25.00 -13.93 16.15
CA SER A 470 -25.79 -15.13 16.42
C SER A 470 -27.27 -14.88 16.69
N GLU A 471 -27.71 -13.63 16.88
CA GLU A 471 -29.08 -13.29 17.26
C GLU A 471 -29.93 -12.62 16.16
N ILE A 472 -29.43 -12.61 14.91
CA ILE A 472 -30.13 -12.05 13.75
C ILE A 472 -31.29 -13.00 13.39
N PRO A 473 -32.53 -12.54 13.33
CA PRO A 473 -33.67 -13.38 12.96
C PRO A 473 -33.48 -13.92 11.52
N LYS A 474 -33.78 -15.21 11.28
CA LYS A 474 -33.68 -15.91 10.00
C LYS A 474 -34.39 -15.22 8.82
N ALA A 475 -35.29 -14.29 9.06
CA ALA A 475 -35.95 -13.48 8.05
C ALA A 475 -35.00 -12.49 7.33
N ALA A 476 -33.87 -12.11 7.92
CA ALA A 476 -32.89 -11.24 7.28
C ALA A 476 -32.01 -11.96 6.24
N HIS A 477 -31.87 -13.30 6.34
CA HIS A 477 -31.12 -14.10 5.38
C HIS A 477 -31.84 -14.37 4.04
N ALA A 478 -33.14 -14.11 3.96
CA ALA A 478 -33.92 -14.34 2.73
C ALA A 478 -33.75 -13.24 1.67
N VAL A 479 -33.11 -12.13 1.99
CA VAL A 479 -32.93 -10.98 1.07
C VAL A 479 -31.58 -11.01 0.33
N GLU A 480 -30.66 -11.91 0.70
CA GLU A 480 -29.37 -12.07 -0.01
C GLU A 480 -29.47 -12.80 -1.38
N CYS A 481 -30.64 -13.28 -1.78
CA CYS A 481 -30.81 -14.06 -3.02
C CYS A 481 -31.36 -13.28 -4.21
N PHE A 482 -31.52 -11.96 -4.15
CA PHE A 482 -31.95 -11.14 -5.28
C PHE A 482 -31.13 -9.84 -5.37
N GLY A 483 -29.97 -9.95 -6.00
CA GLY A 483 -29.16 -8.80 -6.40
C GLY A 483 -28.10 -9.23 -7.38
#